data_be8d646414fba5ee88db0618b7b122ee
#
_entry.id   be8d646414fba5ee88db0618b7b122ee
#
_cell.length_a   1.000
_cell.length_b   1.000
_cell.length_c   1.000
_cell.angle_alpha   90.00
_cell.angle_beta   90.00
_cell.angle_gamma   90.00
#
_symmetry.space_group_name_H-M   'P 1'
#
loop_
_entity.id
_entity.type
_entity.pdbx_description
1 polymer ?
#
loop_
_entity_poly.entity_id
_entity_poly.type
_entity_poly.pdbx_seq_one_letter_code
_entity_poly.pdbx_strand_id
1 'polypeptide(L)'
;MIRKLRLKFVAICMALVTAVMAVVFVSVYVSMERNVEALSRQVLHRVVEEIPSGRNGIVRPDVDINIGGERVLLPYFTVEVWGTNAYVTGGTYASLDDTETLQKILDLCVADPRSEGTIEDYGLRYLRQDNGLFRRIAFVDMSMETSILRNMMGPYLKIALVSLILLLGVSILLSYWAVRPVEKAWKQQRQFLSDASHELKTPLTVILSNAELLESAPLEDRPARWADNIHSEARQMKTLVEEMLTLARADNMAPTAEPVEVSLSDVAADCALAFEPVAFEAGKGLEYEITDGTFVSGDPDRLRRLISVLLDNAIKYGSGTVRLQLQKTEKQARLTVSNPGAPIPPEQLEHLFERFYRADVSRGEQSGFGLGLSIAKTIAEEHRGTLKAESDTASTRFIFTLPLKK
;
A
#
# COMPACT_ATOMS: atom_id res chain seq x y z
N MET A 1 -18.06 3.77 -2.82
CA MET A 1 -16.82 3.90 -3.61
C MET A 1 -15.66 3.12 -2.97
N ILE A 2 -15.31 3.34 -1.71
CA ILE A 2 -14.20 2.72 -0.97
C ILE A 2 -14.30 1.20 -0.89
N ARG A 3 -15.50 0.64 -0.62
CA ARG A 3 -15.71 -0.82 -0.62
C ARG A 3 -15.40 -1.47 -1.98
N LYS A 4 -15.75 -0.78 -3.09
CA LYS A 4 -15.40 -1.25 -4.45
C LYS A 4 -13.89 -1.18 -4.71
N LEU A 5 -13.20 -0.17 -4.17
CA LEU A 5 -11.75 -0.02 -4.28
C LEU A 5 -11.01 -1.15 -3.54
N ARG A 6 -11.42 -1.45 -2.30
CA ARG A 6 -10.89 -2.58 -1.52
C ARG A 6 -11.06 -3.90 -2.24
N LEU A 7 -12.27 -4.15 -2.78
CA LEU A 7 -12.55 -5.37 -3.51
C LEU A 7 -11.69 -5.50 -4.76
N LYS A 8 -11.52 -4.41 -5.53
CA LYS A 8 -10.62 -4.40 -6.70
C LYS A 8 -9.18 -4.67 -6.32
N PHE A 9 -8.69 -4.06 -5.24
CA PHE A 9 -7.32 -4.27 -4.75
C PHE A 9 -7.09 -5.74 -4.40
N VAL A 10 -7.98 -6.34 -3.59
CA VAL A 10 -7.90 -7.76 -3.22
C VAL A 10 -7.98 -8.65 -4.47
N ALA A 11 -8.90 -8.37 -5.40
CA ALA A 11 -9.05 -9.14 -6.63
C ALA A 11 -7.78 -9.11 -7.50
N ILE A 12 -7.15 -7.94 -7.67
CA ILE A 12 -5.90 -7.80 -8.44
C ILE A 12 -4.76 -8.57 -7.76
N CYS A 13 -4.59 -8.41 -6.44
CA CYS A 13 -3.57 -9.14 -5.69
C CYS A 13 -3.78 -10.66 -5.80
N MET A 14 -5.00 -11.14 -5.64
CA MET A 14 -5.32 -12.56 -5.74
C MET A 14 -5.13 -13.10 -7.15
N ALA A 15 -5.51 -12.35 -8.19
CA ALA A 15 -5.30 -12.76 -9.58
C ALA A 15 -3.80 -12.92 -9.88
N LEU A 16 -2.98 -11.97 -9.46
CA LEU A 16 -1.52 -12.01 -9.65
C LEU A 16 -0.89 -13.18 -8.91
N VAL A 17 -1.25 -13.38 -7.64
CA VAL A 17 -0.76 -14.49 -6.83
C VAL A 17 -1.16 -15.84 -7.43
N THR A 18 -2.41 -15.98 -7.85
CA THR A 18 -2.90 -17.21 -8.48
C THR A 18 -2.17 -17.51 -9.79
N ALA A 19 -1.91 -16.47 -10.61
CA ALA A 19 -1.15 -16.62 -11.84
C ALA A 19 0.30 -17.08 -11.57
N VAL A 20 0.99 -16.49 -10.61
CA VAL A 20 2.35 -16.90 -10.22
C VAL A 20 2.37 -18.32 -9.68
N MET A 21 1.42 -18.66 -8.80
CA MET A 21 1.30 -20.03 -8.26
C MET A 21 1.05 -21.06 -9.36
N ALA A 22 0.20 -20.74 -10.35
CA ALA A 22 -0.05 -21.63 -11.48
C ALA A 22 1.21 -21.87 -12.31
N VAL A 23 2.00 -20.82 -12.60
CA VAL A 23 3.28 -20.94 -13.31
C VAL A 23 4.27 -21.80 -12.54
N VAL A 24 4.41 -21.58 -11.23
CA VAL A 24 5.29 -22.38 -10.38
C VAL A 24 4.84 -23.84 -10.35
N PHE A 25 3.54 -24.08 -10.19
CA PHE A 25 3.00 -25.44 -10.15
C PHE A 25 3.24 -26.19 -11.46
N VAL A 26 2.98 -25.56 -12.61
CA VAL A 26 3.25 -26.14 -13.93
C VAL A 26 4.75 -26.40 -14.12
N SER A 27 5.61 -25.46 -13.71
CA SER A 27 7.06 -25.61 -13.81
C SER A 27 7.59 -26.78 -12.97
N VAL A 28 7.08 -26.93 -11.74
CA VAL A 28 7.44 -28.06 -10.85
C VAL A 28 6.96 -29.38 -11.44
N TYR A 29 5.72 -29.43 -11.95
CA TYR A 29 5.17 -30.62 -12.57
C TYR A 29 6.01 -31.07 -13.77
N VAL A 30 6.28 -30.18 -14.73
CA VAL A 30 7.09 -30.48 -15.93
C VAL A 30 8.52 -30.85 -15.55
N SER A 31 9.12 -30.20 -14.56
CA SER A 31 10.46 -30.55 -14.10
C SER A 31 10.50 -31.95 -13.49
N MET A 32 9.48 -32.29 -12.72
CA MET A 32 9.38 -33.60 -12.07
C MET A 32 9.15 -34.70 -13.07
N GLU A 33 8.24 -34.52 -14.04
CA GLU A 33 8.00 -35.45 -15.15
C GLU A 33 9.30 -35.73 -15.91
N ARG A 34 10.05 -34.68 -16.28
CA ARG A 34 11.35 -34.83 -16.97
C ARG A 34 12.39 -35.60 -16.14
N ASN A 35 12.44 -35.32 -14.83
CA ASN A 35 13.38 -35.98 -13.94
C ASN A 35 13.09 -37.47 -13.81
N VAL A 36 11.80 -37.87 -13.67
CA VAL A 36 11.38 -39.25 -13.57
C VAL A 36 11.60 -39.98 -14.91
N GLU A 37 11.31 -39.33 -16.04
CA GLU A 37 11.60 -39.87 -17.36
C GLU A 37 13.11 -40.09 -17.59
N ALA A 38 13.95 -39.10 -17.21
CA ALA A 38 15.40 -39.22 -17.33
C ALA A 38 15.94 -40.36 -16.49
N LEU A 39 15.38 -40.56 -15.27
CA LEU A 39 15.73 -41.69 -14.40
C LEU A 39 15.39 -43.02 -15.05
N SER A 40 14.19 -43.16 -15.61
CA SER A 40 13.74 -44.37 -16.30
C SER A 40 14.62 -44.72 -17.51
N ARG A 41 14.98 -43.74 -18.33
CA ARG A 41 15.91 -43.90 -19.45
C ARG A 41 17.30 -44.32 -18.98
N GLN A 42 17.80 -43.74 -17.90
CA GLN A 42 19.12 -44.07 -17.34
C GLN A 42 19.16 -45.53 -16.84
N VAL A 43 18.05 -46.00 -16.23
CA VAL A 43 17.91 -47.43 -15.84
C VAL A 43 17.94 -48.30 -17.07
N LEU A 44 17.20 -48.00 -18.13
CA LEU A 44 17.15 -48.79 -19.37
C LEU A 44 18.54 -48.93 -20.00
N HIS A 45 19.29 -47.83 -20.14
CA HIS A 45 20.64 -47.87 -20.69
C HIS A 45 21.58 -48.75 -19.87
N ARG A 46 21.55 -48.63 -18.55
CA ARG A 46 22.39 -49.42 -17.66
C ARG A 46 22.03 -50.90 -17.69
N VAL A 47 20.73 -51.24 -17.71
CA VAL A 47 20.24 -52.61 -17.79
C VAL A 47 20.66 -53.28 -19.10
N VAL A 48 20.65 -52.55 -20.22
CA VAL A 48 21.08 -53.08 -21.52
C VAL A 48 22.59 -53.34 -21.58
N GLU A 49 23.41 -52.47 -20.94
CA GLU A 49 24.87 -52.55 -21.00
C GLU A 49 25.46 -53.54 -19.99
N GLU A 50 24.94 -53.64 -18.75
CA GLU A 50 25.57 -54.36 -17.65
C GLU A 50 25.17 -55.84 -17.52
N ILE A 51 24.11 -56.29 -18.21
CA ILE A 51 23.70 -57.72 -18.10
C ILE A 51 24.51 -58.54 -19.11
N PRO A 52 25.45 -59.45 -18.66
CA PRO A 52 26.17 -60.33 -19.57
C PRO A 52 25.23 -61.33 -20.22
N SER A 53 25.39 -61.55 -21.50
CA SER A 53 24.71 -62.65 -22.24
C SER A 53 25.18 -63.99 -21.68
N GLY A 54 24.45 -64.57 -20.77
CA GLY A 54 24.81 -65.85 -20.14
C GLY A 54 23.79 -66.91 -20.46
N ARG A 55 24.24 -68.01 -21.16
CA ARG A 55 23.48 -69.16 -21.52
C ARG A 55 22.93 -70.03 -20.36
N ASN A 56 23.21 -69.60 -19.13
CA ASN A 56 22.73 -70.30 -17.92
C ASN A 56 21.71 -69.37 -17.21
N GLY A 57 20.44 -69.71 -17.31
CA GLY A 57 19.25 -69.08 -16.79
C GLY A 57 19.24 -68.70 -15.28
N ILE A 58 20.23 -68.05 -14.80
CA ILE A 58 20.21 -67.42 -13.47
C ILE A 58 19.79 -65.99 -13.67
N VAL A 59 18.46 -65.78 -13.59
CA VAL A 59 17.87 -64.46 -13.39
C VAL A 59 18.43 -63.90 -12.09
N ARG A 60 19.28 -62.86 -12.17
CA ARG A 60 19.65 -62.10 -10.98
C ARG A 60 18.53 -61.08 -10.70
N PRO A 61 17.80 -61.23 -9.60
CA PRO A 61 16.61 -60.40 -9.34
C PRO A 61 16.93 -58.93 -8.98
N ASP A 62 18.19 -58.64 -8.68
CA ASP A 62 18.57 -57.33 -8.17
C ASP A 62 19.78 -56.76 -8.93
N VAL A 63 19.52 -55.93 -9.92
CA VAL A 63 20.51 -54.95 -10.33
C VAL A 63 20.35 -53.74 -9.39
N ASP A 64 21.26 -53.63 -8.43
CA ASP A 64 21.36 -52.45 -7.56
C ASP A 64 21.76 -51.25 -8.43
N ILE A 65 20.76 -50.54 -8.92
CA ILE A 65 20.99 -49.31 -9.70
C ILE A 65 21.18 -48.19 -8.72
N ASN A 66 22.44 -47.83 -8.48
CA ASN A 66 22.84 -46.72 -7.64
C ASN A 66 22.94 -45.47 -8.52
N ILE A 67 21.98 -44.56 -8.40
CA ILE A 67 21.98 -43.28 -9.11
C ILE A 67 22.14 -42.17 -8.06
N GLY A 68 23.28 -41.46 -8.09
CA GLY A 68 23.53 -40.35 -7.18
C GLY A 68 23.67 -40.77 -5.71
N GLY A 69 23.97 -42.02 -5.40
CA GLY A 69 24.10 -42.52 -4.03
C GLY A 69 22.84 -43.16 -3.44
N GLU A 70 21.72 -43.13 -4.16
CA GLU A 70 20.46 -43.76 -3.75
C GLU A 70 20.18 -45.02 -4.57
N ARG A 71 19.69 -46.07 -3.90
CA ARG A 71 19.24 -47.30 -4.55
C ARG A 71 17.89 -47.05 -5.20
N VAL A 72 17.82 -47.15 -6.53
CA VAL A 72 16.58 -47.02 -7.29
C VAL A 72 16.12 -48.40 -7.71
N LEU A 73 14.97 -48.84 -7.18
CA LEU A 73 14.30 -50.07 -7.52
C LEU A 73 13.17 -49.77 -8.51
N LEU A 74 13.49 -49.64 -9.81
CA LEU A 74 12.46 -49.61 -10.84
C LEU A 74 12.23 -51.04 -11.34
N PRO A 75 10.99 -51.54 -11.40
CA PRO A 75 10.70 -52.82 -11.99
C PRO A 75 11.09 -52.85 -13.47
N TYR A 76 11.95 -53.75 -13.82
CA TYR A 76 12.40 -53.92 -15.21
C TYR A 76 12.42 -55.41 -15.59
N PHE A 77 12.45 -55.70 -16.89
CA PHE A 77 12.79 -56.98 -17.42
C PHE A 77 13.50 -56.84 -18.77
N THR A 78 14.26 -57.87 -19.12
CA THR A 78 15.00 -57.93 -20.39
C THR A 78 14.64 -59.19 -21.18
N VAL A 79 14.50 -58.98 -22.47
CA VAL A 79 14.20 -60.06 -23.43
C VAL A 79 15.29 -60.14 -24.48
N GLU A 80 15.85 -61.32 -24.73
CA GLU A 80 16.71 -61.59 -25.87
C GLU A 80 15.97 -62.31 -26.95
N VAL A 81 15.99 -61.80 -28.17
CA VAL A 81 15.34 -62.38 -29.36
C VAL A 81 16.41 -62.98 -30.28
N TRP A 82 16.36 -64.26 -30.43
CA TRP A 82 17.24 -65.04 -31.30
C TRP A 82 16.42 -65.60 -32.49
N GLY A 83 16.47 -64.98 -33.63
CA GLY A 83 15.63 -65.34 -34.77
C GLY A 83 14.15 -65.20 -34.45
N THR A 84 13.44 -66.33 -34.35
CA THR A 84 12.01 -66.40 -34.01
C THR A 84 11.76 -66.64 -32.50
N ASN A 85 12.80 -66.93 -31.73
CA ASN A 85 12.64 -67.35 -30.34
C ASN A 85 12.98 -66.14 -29.41
N ALA A 86 12.15 -65.88 -28.43
CA ALA A 86 12.34 -64.86 -27.43
C ALA A 86 12.52 -65.48 -26.05
N TYR A 87 13.52 -64.99 -25.29
CA TYR A 87 13.83 -65.49 -23.96
C TYR A 87 13.92 -64.31 -22.97
N VAL A 88 13.22 -64.40 -21.85
CA VAL A 88 13.39 -63.45 -20.76
C VAL A 88 14.69 -63.76 -20.04
N THR A 89 15.62 -62.80 -20.04
CA THR A 89 17.00 -63.04 -19.57
C THR A 89 17.31 -62.36 -18.24
N GLY A 90 16.43 -61.48 -17.75
CA GLY A 90 16.60 -60.81 -16.46
C GLY A 90 15.38 -59.99 -16.09
N GLY A 91 15.28 -59.60 -14.81
CA GLY A 91 14.23 -58.69 -14.37
C GLY A 91 13.67 -58.95 -12.98
N THR A 92 12.98 -57.97 -12.45
CA THR A 92 12.25 -58.01 -11.18
C THR A 92 10.83 -58.58 -11.31
N TYR A 93 10.32 -58.78 -12.53
CA TYR A 93 9.02 -59.40 -12.78
C TYR A 93 9.12 -60.91 -12.68
N ALA A 94 8.62 -61.43 -11.58
CA ALA A 94 8.67 -62.86 -11.31
C ALA A 94 7.64 -63.70 -12.09
N SER A 95 6.73 -63.12 -12.87
CA SER A 95 5.69 -63.84 -13.60
C SER A 95 5.27 -63.15 -14.90
N LEU A 96 6.13 -63.23 -15.91
CA LEU A 96 5.69 -63.06 -17.30
C LEU A 96 5.26 -64.41 -17.83
N ASP A 97 4.34 -65.11 -17.14
CA ASP A 97 3.81 -66.42 -17.54
C ASP A 97 2.86 -66.34 -18.73
N ASP A 98 2.44 -65.11 -19.10
CA ASP A 98 1.58 -64.87 -20.26
C ASP A 98 2.42 -64.67 -21.54
N THR A 99 2.76 -65.77 -22.20
CA THR A 99 3.52 -65.78 -23.44
C THR A 99 2.82 -65.03 -24.57
N GLU A 100 1.48 -64.99 -24.57
CA GLU A 100 0.71 -64.27 -25.58
C GLU A 100 0.86 -62.73 -25.44
N THR A 101 0.80 -62.23 -24.21
CA THR A 101 1.00 -60.81 -23.92
C THR A 101 2.44 -60.36 -24.21
N LEU A 102 3.44 -61.21 -23.86
CA LEU A 102 4.83 -60.93 -24.17
C LEU A 102 5.06 -60.82 -25.68
N GLN A 103 4.44 -61.70 -26.46
CA GLN A 103 4.58 -61.66 -27.90
C GLN A 103 3.97 -60.43 -28.53
N LYS A 104 2.81 -60.00 -28.06
CA LYS A 104 2.18 -58.71 -28.48
C LYS A 104 3.06 -57.49 -28.16
N ILE A 105 3.66 -57.44 -26.97
CA ILE A 105 4.59 -56.41 -26.57
C ILE A 105 5.82 -56.36 -27.48
N LEU A 106 6.40 -57.53 -27.78
CA LEU A 106 7.54 -57.65 -28.67
C LEU A 106 7.23 -57.21 -30.10
N ASP A 107 6.07 -57.62 -30.63
CA ASP A 107 5.61 -57.24 -31.97
C ASP A 107 5.46 -55.74 -32.11
N LEU A 108 4.93 -55.05 -31.07
CA LEU A 108 4.83 -53.60 -31.01
C LEU A 108 6.21 -52.94 -31.01
N CYS A 109 7.16 -53.48 -30.21
CA CYS A 109 8.54 -52.94 -30.15
C CYS A 109 9.30 -53.13 -31.46
N VAL A 110 9.08 -54.24 -32.17
CA VAL A 110 9.75 -54.52 -33.44
C VAL A 110 9.16 -53.69 -34.57
N ALA A 111 7.86 -53.41 -34.51
CA ALA A 111 7.18 -52.55 -35.51
C ALA A 111 7.59 -51.07 -35.40
N ASP A 112 8.04 -50.60 -34.25
CA ASP A 112 8.52 -49.22 -34.09
C ASP A 112 9.94 -49.08 -34.70
N PRO A 113 10.16 -48.13 -35.63
CA PRO A 113 11.48 -47.91 -36.22
C PRO A 113 12.50 -47.31 -35.22
N ARG A 114 12.05 -46.77 -34.11
CA ARG A 114 12.90 -46.17 -33.06
C ARG A 114 13.54 -47.27 -32.21
N SER A 115 14.75 -47.00 -31.72
CA SER A 115 15.45 -47.89 -30.77
C SER A 115 14.92 -47.78 -29.36
N GLU A 116 14.23 -46.69 -29.03
CA GLU A 116 13.57 -46.46 -27.73
C GLU A 116 12.17 -45.92 -27.93
N GLY A 117 11.27 -46.25 -26.99
CA GLY A 117 9.87 -45.80 -27.05
C GLY A 117 9.08 -46.20 -25.82
N THR A 118 7.80 -45.88 -25.85
CA THR A 118 6.83 -46.21 -24.81
C THR A 118 5.69 -46.98 -25.42
N ILE A 119 5.21 -48.01 -24.70
CA ILE A 119 4.01 -48.78 -25.04
C ILE A 119 2.95 -48.43 -24.02
N GLU A 120 2.12 -47.42 -24.35
CA GLU A 120 1.14 -46.84 -23.43
C GLU A 120 0.13 -47.87 -22.91
N ASP A 121 -0.34 -48.78 -23.77
CA ASP A 121 -1.33 -49.78 -23.41
C ASP A 121 -0.86 -50.76 -22.30
N TYR A 122 0.43 -50.94 -22.19
CA TYR A 122 1.05 -51.80 -21.17
C TYR A 122 1.83 -51.02 -20.10
N GLY A 123 1.90 -49.67 -20.21
CA GLY A 123 2.65 -48.84 -19.28
C GLY A 123 4.14 -49.16 -19.24
N LEU A 124 4.72 -49.55 -20.36
CA LEU A 124 6.12 -49.93 -20.47
C LEU A 124 6.92 -48.95 -21.32
N ARG A 125 8.14 -48.65 -20.88
CA ARG A 125 9.16 -47.97 -21.66
C ARG A 125 10.20 -49.02 -22.08
N TYR A 126 10.65 -48.99 -23.34
CA TYR A 126 11.62 -49.93 -23.85
C TYR A 126 12.84 -49.27 -24.47
N LEU A 127 13.96 -50.00 -24.43
CA LEU A 127 15.18 -49.72 -25.16
C LEU A 127 15.64 -50.98 -25.88
N ARG A 128 15.82 -50.88 -27.20
CA ARG A 128 16.25 -51.99 -28.08
C ARG A 128 17.70 -51.79 -28.50
N GLN A 129 18.51 -52.84 -28.33
CA GLN A 129 19.89 -52.89 -28.77
C GLN A 129 20.11 -54.13 -29.65
N ASP A 130 20.62 -53.90 -30.87
CA ASP A 130 20.97 -54.93 -31.80
C ASP A 130 22.45 -55.31 -31.67
N ASN A 131 22.74 -56.57 -31.27
CA ASN A 131 24.09 -57.12 -31.09
C ASN A 131 24.53 -58.07 -32.20
N GLY A 132 23.94 -57.92 -33.37
CA GLY A 132 24.28 -58.70 -34.56
C GLY A 132 23.77 -60.12 -34.57
N LEU A 133 23.99 -60.90 -33.49
CA LEU A 133 23.51 -62.29 -33.37
C LEU A 133 22.14 -62.42 -32.71
N PHE A 134 21.81 -61.46 -31.88
CA PHE A 134 20.55 -61.36 -31.14
C PHE A 134 20.17 -59.93 -30.91
N ARG A 135 18.88 -59.72 -30.68
CA ARG A 135 18.35 -58.41 -30.30
C ARG A 135 18.00 -58.42 -28.83
N ARG A 136 18.55 -57.49 -28.05
CA ARG A 136 18.18 -57.32 -26.64
C ARG A 136 17.22 -56.14 -26.51
N ILE A 137 16.13 -56.36 -25.76
CA ILE A 137 15.12 -55.34 -25.47
C ILE A 137 14.97 -55.31 -23.95
N ALA A 138 15.26 -54.12 -23.35
CA ALA A 138 14.98 -53.85 -21.94
C ALA A 138 13.67 -53.12 -21.82
N PHE A 139 12.90 -53.46 -20.82
CA PHE A 139 11.63 -52.85 -20.49
C PHE A 139 11.68 -52.32 -19.04
N VAL A 140 11.12 -51.16 -18.79
CA VAL A 140 10.89 -50.57 -17.46
C VAL A 140 9.41 -50.25 -17.32
N ASP A 141 8.85 -50.62 -16.16
CA ASP A 141 7.46 -50.36 -15.83
C ASP A 141 7.27 -48.88 -15.42
N MET A 142 6.41 -48.18 -16.15
CA MET A 142 6.05 -46.79 -15.91
C MET A 142 4.97 -46.64 -14.82
N SER A 143 4.40 -47.71 -14.29
CA SER A 143 3.38 -47.64 -13.24
C SER A 143 3.91 -46.93 -11.97
N MET A 144 5.19 -47.14 -11.68
CA MET A 144 5.87 -46.49 -10.58
C MET A 144 6.10 -44.97 -10.85
N GLU A 145 6.44 -44.60 -12.09
CA GLU A 145 6.55 -43.21 -12.53
C GLU A 145 5.23 -42.48 -12.30
N THR A 146 4.14 -43.01 -12.80
CA THR A 146 2.79 -42.44 -12.67
C THR A 146 2.31 -42.42 -11.23
N SER A 147 2.64 -43.42 -10.43
CA SER A 147 2.32 -43.50 -9.00
C SER A 147 3.08 -42.44 -8.20
N ILE A 148 4.38 -42.24 -8.46
CA ILE A 148 5.18 -41.21 -7.82
C ILE A 148 4.61 -39.80 -8.12
N LEU A 149 4.35 -39.51 -9.41
CA LEU A 149 3.77 -38.25 -9.81
C LEU A 149 2.41 -38.01 -9.14
N ARG A 150 1.53 -39.00 -9.14
CA ARG A 150 0.20 -38.93 -8.53
C ARG A 150 0.27 -38.73 -7.02
N ASN A 151 1.15 -39.45 -6.32
CA ASN A 151 1.27 -39.37 -4.86
C ASN A 151 1.89 -38.03 -4.40
N MET A 152 2.76 -37.45 -5.20
CA MET A 152 3.35 -36.12 -4.87
C MET A 152 2.41 -34.95 -5.20
N MET A 153 1.52 -35.10 -6.18
CA MET A 153 0.57 -34.05 -6.56
C MET A 153 -0.41 -33.68 -5.42
N GLY A 154 -0.84 -34.68 -4.63
CA GLY A 154 -1.77 -34.42 -3.51
C GLY A 154 -1.26 -33.49 -2.46
N PRO A 155 -0.07 -33.68 -1.87
CA PRO A 155 0.57 -32.75 -0.95
C PRO A 155 0.78 -31.34 -1.54
N TYR A 156 1.26 -31.23 -2.79
CA TYR A 156 1.46 -29.91 -3.42
C TYR A 156 0.16 -29.14 -3.60
N LEU A 157 -0.93 -29.81 -3.98
CA LEU A 157 -2.24 -29.19 -4.10
C LEU A 157 -2.77 -28.68 -2.74
N LYS A 158 -2.57 -29.46 -1.66
CA LYS A 158 -2.92 -29.04 -0.30
C LYS A 158 -2.13 -27.80 0.13
N ILE A 159 -0.81 -27.78 -0.10
CA ILE A 159 0.06 -26.66 0.21
C ILE A 159 -0.38 -25.41 -0.58
N ALA A 160 -0.68 -25.57 -1.87
CA ALA A 160 -1.17 -24.49 -2.72
C ALA A 160 -2.49 -23.91 -2.19
N LEU A 161 -3.43 -24.75 -1.78
CA LEU A 161 -4.71 -24.31 -1.21
C LEU A 161 -4.53 -23.55 0.10
N VAL A 162 -3.72 -24.08 1.02
CA VAL A 162 -3.43 -23.41 2.31
C VAL A 162 -2.74 -22.07 2.07
N SER A 163 -1.76 -22.03 1.17
CA SER A 163 -1.06 -20.80 0.80
C SER A 163 -2.02 -19.75 0.22
N LEU A 164 -2.96 -20.17 -0.63
CA LEU A 164 -3.95 -19.28 -1.24
C LEU A 164 -4.88 -18.67 -0.18
N ILE A 165 -5.33 -19.46 0.80
CA ILE A 165 -6.17 -18.98 1.91
C ILE A 165 -5.39 -17.98 2.79
N LEU A 166 -4.14 -18.29 3.11
CA LEU A 166 -3.28 -17.41 3.91
C LEU A 166 -3.02 -16.08 3.19
N LEU A 167 -2.69 -16.14 1.90
CA LEU A 167 -2.45 -14.95 1.07
C LEU A 167 -3.72 -14.12 0.87
N LEU A 168 -4.91 -14.75 0.83
CA LEU A 168 -6.17 -14.01 0.84
C LEU A 168 -6.34 -13.21 2.13
N GLY A 169 -6.05 -13.82 3.29
CA GLY A 169 -6.07 -13.12 4.58
C GLY A 169 -5.13 -11.93 4.62
N VAL A 170 -3.88 -12.12 4.20
CA VAL A 170 -2.88 -11.05 4.10
C VAL A 170 -3.33 -9.94 3.14
N SER A 171 -3.88 -10.31 1.98
CA SER A 171 -4.38 -9.34 0.98
C SER A 171 -5.53 -8.49 1.52
N ILE A 172 -6.43 -9.09 2.30
CA ILE A 172 -7.51 -8.37 2.97
C ILE A 172 -6.94 -7.38 3.99
N LEU A 173 -6.00 -7.81 4.85
CA LEU A 173 -5.36 -6.94 5.85
C LEU A 173 -4.62 -5.76 5.19
N LEU A 174 -3.82 -6.03 4.16
CA LEU A 174 -3.12 -5.01 3.38
C LEU A 174 -4.10 -4.03 2.71
N SER A 175 -5.22 -4.52 2.19
CA SER A 175 -6.26 -3.67 1.59
C SER A 175 -6.88 -2.72 2.61
N TYR A 176 -7.13 -3.17 3.86
CA TYR A 176 -7.61 -2.30 4.92
C TYR A 176 -6.58 -1.22 5.27
N TRP A 177 -5.33 -1.61 5.41
CA TRP A 177 -4.24 -0.68 5.76
C TRP A 177 -3.98 0.35 4.65
N ALA A 178 -3.87 -0.08 3.39
CA ALA A 178 -3.56 0.78 2.25
C ALA A 178 -4.70 1.74 1.87
N VAL A 179 -5.97 1.33 2.05
CA VAL A 179 -7.13 2.16 1.67
C VAL A 179 -7.57 3.12 2.78
N ARG A 180 -7.18 2.86 4.04
CA ARG A 180 -7.57 3.69 5.19
C ARG A 180 -7.18 5.18 5.06
N PRO A 181 -5.95 5.56 4.65
CA PRO A 181 -5.59 6.96 4.46
C PRO A 181 -6.41 7.64 3.36
N VAL A 182 -6.69 6.94 2.26
CA VAL A 182 -7.53 7.46 1.16
C VAL A 182 -8.97 7.70 1.64
N GLU A 183 -9.51 6.79 2.45
CA GLU A 183 -10.83 6.95 3.05
C GLU A 183 -10.90 8.18 3.96
N LYS A 184 -9.87 8.38 4.78
CA LYS A 184 -9.77 9.54 5.68
C LYS A 184 -9.71 10.83 4.88
N ALA A 185 -8.85 10.92 3.89
CA ALA A 185 -8.72 12.09 3.02
C ALA A 185 -10.03 12.40 2.27
N TRP A 186 -10.70 11.38 1.74
CA TRP A 186 -11.98 11.55 1.05
C TRP A 186 -13.09 12.06 1.99
N LYS A 187 -13.16 11.55 3.21
CA LYS A 187 -14.15 12.04 4.21
C LYS A 187 -13.88 13.50 4.56
N GLN A 188 -12.62 13.86 4.79
CA GLN A 188 -12.21 15.22 5.10
C GLN A 188 -12.55 16.19 3.95
N GLN A 189 -12.25 15.80 2.71
CA GLN A 189 -12.58 16.61 1.54
C GLN A 189 -14.09 16.81 1.37
N ARG A 190 -14.88 15.75 1.60
CA ARG A 190 -16.35 15.84 1.50
C ARG A 190 -16.95 16.71 2.59
N GLN A 191 -16.41 16.61 3.82
CA GLN A 191 -16.83 17.46 4.94
C GLN A 191 -16.49 18.92 4.63
N PHE A 192 -15.28 19.18 4.18
CA PHE A 192 -14.82 20.52 3.78
C PHE A 192 -15.76 21.16 2.74
N LEU A 193 -16.16 20.45 1.70
CA LEU A 193 -17.08 20.94 0.67
C LEU A 193 -18.48 21.22 1.23
N SER A 194 -18.96 20.37 2.16
CA SER A 194 -20.26 20.56 2.82
C SER A 194 -20.24 21.82 3.69
N ASP A 195 -19.23 21.96 4.53
CA ASP A 195 -19.10 23.08 5.47
C ASP A 195 -18.91 24.42 4.71
N ALA A 196 -18.06 24.39 3.67
CA ALA A 196 -17.89 25.53 2.78
C ALA A 196 -19.21 25.99 2.13
N SER A 197 -20.03 25.03 1.68
CA SER A 197 -21.33 25.34 1.08
C SER A 197 -22.29 25.98 2.08
N HIS A 198 -22.26 25.54 3.33
CA HIS A 198 -23.07 26.11 4.40
C HIS A 198 -22.59 27.52 4.78
N GLU A 199 -21.28 27.72 4.94
CA GLU A 199 -20.69 29.02 5.30
C GLU A 199 -20.81 30.07 4.18
N LEU A 200 -20.90 29.66 2.92
CA LEU A 200 -21.19 30.56 1.79
C LEU A 200 -22.67 30.91 1.66
N LYS A 201 -23.57 29.98 2.01
CA LYS A 201 -25.03 30.20 1.84
C LYS A 201 -25.52 31.30 2.77
N THR A 202 -25.05 31.35 4.01
CA THR A 202 -25.53 32.32 5.02
C THR A 202 -25.26 33.78 4.61
N PRO A 203 -24.03 34.24 4.31
CA PRO A 203 -23.78 35.61 3.87
C PRO A 203 -24.48 35.93 2.54
N LEU A 204 -24.53 34.96 1.62
CA LEU A 204 -25.24 35.16 0.36
C LEU A 204 -26.73 35.44 0.57
N THR A 205 -27.38 34.73 1.51
CA THR A 205 -28.79 34.95 1.85
C THR A 205 -28.99 36.36 2.44
N VAL A 206 -28.09 36.82 3.31
CA VAL A 206 -28.12 38.16 3.90
C VAL A 206 -27.93 39.24 2.82
N ILE A 207 -26.98 39.03 1.89
CA ILE A 207 -26.77 39.95 0.75
C ILE A 207 -28.05 40.05 -0.08
N LEU A 208 -28.63 38.92 -0.49
CA LEU A 208 -29.82 38.88 -1.31
C LEU A 208 -31.01 39.56 -0.61
N SER A 209 -31.24 39.23 0.68
CA SER A 209 -32.34 39.82 1.46
C SER A 209 -32.21 41.35 1.61
N ASN A 210 -30.96 41.86 1.90
CA ASN A 210 -30.74 43.31 1.98
C ASN A 210 -30.82 43.98 0.60
N ALA A 211 -30.40 43.30 -0.49
CA ALA A 211 -30.57 43.84 -1.84
C ALA A 211 -32.05 43.95 -2.23
N GLU A 212 -32.86 42.93 -1.93
CA GLU A 212 -34.34 42.95 -2.17
C GLU A 212 -35.01 44.09 -1.38
N LEU A 213 -34.60 44.32 -0.12
CA LEU A 213 -35.09 45.43 0.68
C LEU A 213 -34.69 46.80 0.11
N LEU A 214 -33.46 46.93 -0.40
CA LEU A 214 -33.02 48.16 -1.09
C LEU A 214 -33.79 48.41 -2.38
N GLU A 215 -34.15 47.37 -3.11
CA GLU A 215 -34.88 47.43 -4.37
C GLU A 215 -36.35 47.85 -4.15
N SER A 216 -36.97 47.33 -3.09
CA SER A 216 -38.38 47.55 -2.75
C SER A 216 -38.63 48.87 -1.98
N ALA A 217 -37.58 49.52 -1.43
CA ALA A 217 -37.73 50.74 -0.67
C ALA A 217 -37.89 51.95 -1.56
N PRO A 218 -38.76 52.98 -1.16
CA PRO A 218 -38.84 54.26 -1.83
C PRO A 218 -37.46 54.96 -1.92
N LEU A 219 -37.24 55.71 -3.03
CA LEU A 219 -35.94 56.35 -3.30
C LEU A 219 -35.47 57.28 -2.21
N GLU A 220 -36.42 57.88 -1.47
CA GLU A 220 -36.15 58.85 -0.38
C GLU A 220 -35.77 58.18 0.96
N ASP A 221 -36.03 56.87 1.12
CA ASP A 221 -35.90 56.14 2.40
C ASP A 221 -34.99 54.92 2.33
N ARG A 222 -33.99 54.90 1.43
CA ARG A 222 -33.03 53.79 1.31
C ARG A 222 -31.97 53.86 2.43
N PRO A 223 -32.08 53.07 3.50
CA PRO A 223 -31.14 53.17 4.60
C PRO A 223 -29.79 52.67 4.19
N ALA A 224 -28.75 53.48 4.42
CA ALA A 224 -27.32 53.14 4.19
C ALA A 224 -26.92 51.83 4.86
N ARG A 225 -27.57 51.50 5.98
CA ARG A 225 -27.34 50.23 6.71
C ARG A 225 -27.50 48.95 5.87
N TRP A 226 -28.40 48.91 4.88
CA TRP A 226 -28.57 47.71 4.02
C TRP A 226 -27.44 47.60 3.02
N ALA A 227 -26.97 48.70 2.48
CA ALA A 227 -25.78 48.74 1.64
C ALA A 227 -24.49 48.37 2.43
N ASP A 228 -24.36 48.87 3.68
CA ASP A 228 -23.27 48.51 4.56
C ASP A 228 -23.29 47.03 4.92
N ASN A 229 -24.45 46.45 5.19
CA ASN A 229 -24.59 45.01 5.42
C ASN A 229 -24.14 44.20 4.22
N ILE A 230 -24.61 44.53 3.01
CA ILE A 230 -24.22 43.87 1.77
C ILE A 230 -22.69 43.93 1.59
N HIS A 231 -22.09 45.12 1.84
CA HIS A 231 -20.66 45.33 1.68
C HIS A 231 -19.84 44.53 2.71
N SER A 232 -20.33 44.48 3.96
CA SER A 232 -19.72 43.67 5.01
C SER A 232 -19.71 42.20 4.70
N GLU A 233 -20.89 41.65 4.31
CA GLU A 233 -21.03 40.24 3.97
C GLU A 233 -20.22 39.85 2.72
N ALA A 234 -20.17 40.73 1.71
CA ALA A 234 -19.36 40.49 0.51
C ALA A 234 -17.84 40.47 0.85
N ARG A 235 -17.37 41.28 1.78
CA ARG A 235 -15.99 41.22 2.28
C ARG A 235 -15.72 39.91 3.02
N GLN A 236 -16.63 39.48 3.88
CA GLN A 236 -16.51 38.21 4.59
C GLN A 236 -16.43 37.04 3.61
N MET A 237 -17.32 36.99 2.59
CA MET A 237 -17.26 35.97 1.53
C MET A 237 -15.93 36.00 0.78
N LYS A 238 -15.37 37.17 0.45
CA LYS A 238 -14.06 37.27 -0.19
C LYS A 238 -12.98 36.63 0.68
N THR A 239 -12.96 36.96 1.97
CA THR A 239 -11.99 36.39 2.92
C THR A 239 -12.12 34.86 3.02
N LEU A 240 -13.35 34.34 3.09
CA LEU A 240 -13.61 32.92 3.13
C LEU A 240 -13.07 32.21 1.88
N VAL A 241 -13.34 32.75 0.69
CA VAL A 241 -12.83 32.19 -0.57
C VAL A 241 -11.31 32.21 -0.64
N GLU A 242 -10.66 33.29 -0.20
CA GLU A 242 -9.19 33.40 -0.15
C GLU A 242 -8.58 32.37 0.82
N GLU A 243 -9.19 32.15 1.97
CA GLU A 243 -8.79 31.12 2.94
C GLU A 243 -8.97 29.70 2.38
N MET A 244 -10.08 29.45 1.71
CA MET A 244 -10.31 28.16 1.04
C MET A 244 -9.32 27.88 -0.08
N LEU A 245 -8.98 28.89 -0.90
CA LEU A 245 -7.99 28.77 -1.96
C LEU A 245 -6.58 28.50 -1.37
N THR A 246 -6.26 29.09 -0.22
CA THR A 246 -5.00 28.85 0.49
C THR A 246 -4.89 27.40 0.93
N LEU A 247 -5.95 26.85 1.52
CA LEU A 247 -6.01 25.43 1.92
C LEU A 247 -5.96 24.48 0.73
N ALA A 248 -6.69 24.80 -0.36
CA ALA A 248 -6.71 23.96 -1.56
C ALA A 248 -5.34 23.90 -2.26
N ARG A 249 -4.58 24.99 -2.25
CA ARG A 249 -3.20 25.03 -2.79
C ARG A 249 -2.26 24.21 -1.94
N ALA A 250 -2.38 24.26 -0.62
CA ALA A 250 -1.58 23.49 0.31
C ALA A 250 -1.85 21.98 0.20
N ASP A 251 -3.11 21.55 0.03
CA ASP A 251 -3.47 20.15 -0.18
C ASP A 251 -2.86 19.55 -1.46
N ASN A 252 -2.56 20.37 -2.48
CA ASN A 252 -1.99 19.91 -3.75
C ASN A 252 -0.46 19.78 -3.75
N MET A 253 0.21 20.00 -2.61
CA MET A 253 1.66 19.75 -2.37
C MET A 253 2.63 20.21 -3.48
N ALA A 254 2.32 21.25 -4.20
CA ALA A 254 3.33 21.89 -5.04
C ALA A 254 4.07 22.94 -4.18
N PRO A 255 5.38 22.77 -3.90
CA PRO A 255 6.17 23.82 -3.29
C PRO A 255 6.11 25.03 -4.23
N THR A 256 5.42 26.08 -3.82
CA THR A 256 5.20 27.26 -4.68
C THR A 256 6.42 28.17 -4.79
N ALA A 257 7.44 27.96 -3.97
CA ALA A 257 8.73 28.64 -4.06
C ALA A 257 9.84 27.77 -3.46
N GLU A 258 11.06 27.91 -3.95
CA GLU A 258 12.22 27.34 -3.28
C GLU A 258 12.36 27.98 -1.89
N PRO A 259 12.54 27.17 -0.82
CA PRO A 259 12.64 27.72 0.54
C PRO A 259 13.89 28.60 0.65
N VAL A 260 13.69 29.86 1.00
CA VAL A 260 14.76 30.82 1.20
C VAL A 260 15.15 30.93 2.67
N GLU A 261 16.28 31.55 2.95
CA GLU A 261 16.65 31.92 4.33
C GLU A 261 15.81 33.11 4.80
N VAL A 262 15.07 32.90 5.87
CA VAL A 262 14.16 33.90 6.45
C VAL A 262 14.60 34.24 7.87
N SER A 263 14.74 35.52 8.17
CA SER A 263 14.85 36.01 9.54
C SER A 263 13.48 35.89 10.22
N LEU A 264 13.29 34.85 11.03
CA LEU A 264 12.04 34.69 11.78
C LEU A 264 11.90 35.77 12.86
N SER A 265 13.01 36.33 13.35
CA SER A 265 13.03 37.47 14.30
C SER A 265 12.37 38.66 13.67
N ASP A 266 12.75 39.06 12.44
CA ASP A 266 12.21 40.22 11.76
C ASP A 266 10.74 40.02 11.40
N VAL A 267 10.38 38.81 10.89
CA VAL A 267 8.97 38.51 10.59
C VAL A 267 8.09 38.57 11.84
N ALA A 268 8.58 38.05 12.98
CA ALA A 268 7.82 38.09 14.23
C ALA A 268 7.69 39.53 14.77
N ALA A 269 8.75 40.33 14.67
CA ALA A 269 8.74 41.74 15.07
C ALA A 269 7.78 42.57 14.21
N ASP A 270 7.84 42.41 12.88
CA ASP A 270 6.92 43.07 11.95
C ASP A 270 5.45 42.71 12.25
N CYS A 271 5.17 41.44 12.55
CA CYS A 271 3.82 41.02 12.94
C CYS A 271 3.40 41.65 14.27
N ALA A 272 4.27 41.69 15.28
CA ALA A 272 3.95 42.28 16.55
C ALA A 272 3.60 43.80 16.39
N LEU A 273 4.44 44.56 15.67
CA LEU A 273 4.20 45.96 15.39
C LEU A 273 2.89 46.19 14.60
N ALA A 274 2.58 45.35 13.63
CA ALA A 274 1.35 45.46 12.85
C ALA A 274 0.09 45.20 13.70
N PHE A 275 0.20 44.35 14.74
CA PHE A 275 -0.92 43.96 15.59
C PHE A 275 -1.04 44.82 16.87
N GLU A 276 -0.07 45.66 17.23
CA GLU A 276 -0.19 46.61 18.38
C GLU A 276 -1.45 47.48 18.28
N PRO A 277 -1.73 48.19 17.16
CA PRO A 277 -2.94 48.99 17.06
C PRO A 277 -4.22 48.16 17.18
N VAL A 278 -4.23 46.93 16.57
CA VAL A 278 -5.39 46.04 16.62
C VAL A 278 -5.68 45.55 18.05
N ALA A 279 -4.62 45.22 18.81
CA ALA A 279 -4.76 44.85 20.21
C ALA A 279 -5.25 46.04 21.05
N PHE A 280 -4.71 47.26 20.82
CA PHE A 280 -5.13 48.46 21.51
C PHE A 280 -6.61 48.80 21.24
N GLU A 281 -7.05 48.74 19.99
CA GLU A 281 -8.47 48.95 19.63
C GLU A 281 -9.38 47.93 20.29
N ALA A 282 -8.89 46.69 20.47
CA ALA A 282 -9.61 45.63 21.20
C ALA A 282 -9.55 45.79 22.72
N GLY A 283 -8.92 46.84 23.25
CA GLY A 283 -8.74 47.08 24.69
C GLY A 283 -7.76 46.11 25.36
N LYS A 284 -6.82 45.54 24.61
CA LYS A 284 -5.86 44.52 25.07
C LYS A 284 -4.41 45.02 24.94
N GLY A 285 -3.52 44.50 25.77
CA GLY A 285 -2.09 44.72 25.62
C GLY A 285 -1.47 43.70 24.67
N LEU A 286 -0.37 44.09 24.01
CA LEU A 286 0.50 43.16 23.29
C LEU A 286 1.94 43.34 23.81
N GLU A 287 2.49 42.25 24.38
CA GLU A 287 3.89 42.21 24.83
C GLU A 287 4.64 41.22 23.92
N TYR A 288 5.88 41.55 23.55
CA TYR A 288 6.68 40.62 22.76
C TYR A 288 8.13 40.55 23.23
N GLU A 289 8.66 39.34 23.21
CA GLU A 289 10.04 39.00 23.55
C GLU A 289 10.62 38.14 22.42
N ILE A 290 11.48 38.77 21.60
CA ILE A 290 11.98 38.15 20.37
C ILE A 290 13.48 37.98 20.45
N THR A 291 13.98 36.74 20.36
CA THR A 291 15.41 36.45 20.28
C THR A 291 15.92 36.81 18.89
N ASP A 292 16.85 37.77 18.80
CA ASP A 292 17.46 38.19 17.54
C ASP A 292 18.25 37.09 16.84
N GLY A 293 18.43 37.24 15.53
CA GLY A 293 19.28 36.34 14.73
C GLY A 293 18.75 34.91 14.62
N THR A 294 17.44 34.74 14.64
CA THR A 294 16.78 33.45 14.46
C THR A 294 16.43 33.24 12.97
N PHE A 295 17.27 32.48 12.25
CA PHE A 295 17.09 32.20 10.84
C PHE A 295 16.53 30.79 10.62
N VAL A 296 15.55 30.70 9.73
CA VAL A 296 14.88 29.44 9.33
C VAL A 296 14.82 29.33 7.80
N SER A 297 14.56 28.15 7.30
CA SER A 297 14.33 27.95 5.87
C SER A 297 12.83 27.90 5.59
N GLY A 298 12.33 28.79 4.72
CA GLY A 298 10.90 28.86 4.46
C GLY A 298 10.46 29.95 3.51
N ASP A 299 9.16 30.22 3.50
CA ASP A 299 8.49 31.30 2.77
C ASP A 299 8.12 32.41 3.77
N PRO A 300 8.65 33.65 3.64
CA PRO A 300 8.42 34.73 4.58
C PRO A 300 6.95 35.13 4.67
N ASP A 301 6.22 35.14 3.55
CA ASP A 301 4.82 35.56 3.53
C ASP A 301 3.92 34.53 4.21
N ARG A 302 4.22 33.22 4.03
CA ARG A 302 3.52 32.15 4.73
C ARG A 302 3.81 32.17 6.23
N LEU A 303 5.06 32.36 6.65
CA LEU A 303 5.41 32.48 8.06
C LEU A 303 4.74 33.71 8.70
N ARG A 304 4.71 34.83 8.00
CA ARG A 304 3.97 36.02 8.41
C ARG A 304 2.49 35.71 8.60
N ARG A 305 1.88 35.00 7.65
CA ARG A 305 0.47 34.62 7.73
C ARG A 305 0.19 33.73 8.95
N LEU A 306 1.05 32.72 9.23
CA LEU A 306 0.93 31.87 10.40
C LEU A 306 0.93 32.70 11.69
N ILE A 307 1.93 33.61 11.87
CA ILE A 307 2.06 34.42 13.06
C ILE A 307 0.85 35.37 13.20
N SER A 308 0.42 35.96 12.10
CA SER A 308 -0.76 36.86 12.07
C SER A 308 -2.03 36.15 12.50
N VAL A 309 -2.24 34.87 12.04
CA VAL A 309 -3.40 34.08 12.46
C VAL A 309 -3.38 33.78 13.96
N LEU A 310 -2.20 33.46 14.52
CA LEU A 310 -2.08 33.21 15.95
C LEU A 310 -2.31 34.45 16.80
N LEU A 311 -1.81 35.61 16.36
CA LEU A 311 -2.02 36.89 17.02
C LEU A 311 -3.49 37.32 16.95
N ASP A 312 -4.11 37.26 15.79
CA ASP A 312 -5.54 37.55 15.59
C ASP A 312 -6.41 36.69 16.50
N ASN A 313 -6.13 35.37 16.55
CA ASN A 313 -6.83 34.46 17.44
C ASN A 313 -6.66 34.82 18.91
N ALA A 314 -5.43 35.11 19.35
CA ALA A 314 -5.14 35.48 20.74
C ALA A 314 -5.81 36.81 21.13
N ILE A 315 -5.87 37.81 20.21
CA ILE A 315 -6.56 39.07 20.43
C ILE A 315 -8.08 38.86 20.46
N LYS A 316 -8.64 38.08 19.58
CA LYS A 316 -10.10 37.81 19.54
C LYS A 316 -10.59 37.10 20.78
N TYR A 317 -9.95 36.01 21.19
CA TYR A 317 -10.45 35.13 22.23
C TYR A 317 -9.81 35.31 23.61
N GLY A 318 -8.71 36.06 23.72
CA GLY A 318 -8.09 36.38 24.99
C GLY A 318 -8.87 37.41 25.80
N SER A 319 -8.67 37.45 27.12
CA SER A 319 -9.30 38.40 28.04
C SER A 319 -8.36 39.49 28.58
N GLY A 320 -7.10 39.53 28.15
CA GLY A 320 -6.08 40.47 28.65
C GLY A 320 -4.90 40.61 27.72
N THR A 321 -3.71 40.79 28.27
CA THR A 321 -2.48 41.00 27.51
C THR A 321 -2.07 39.75 26.73
N VAL A 322 -1.95 39.89 25.42
CA VAL A 322 -1.40 38.87 24.52
C VAL A 322 0.13 38.94 24.60
N ARG A 323 0.77 37.78 24.60
CA ARG A 323 2.23 37.72 24.68
C ARG A 323 2.79 36.86 23.53
N LEU A 324 3.71 37.43 22.74
CA LEU A 324 4.47 36.78 21.69
C LEU A 324 5.90 36.55 22.14
N GLN A 325 6.36 35.31 22.15
CA GLN A 325 7.73 34.94 22.49
C GLN A 325 8.39 34.16 21.37
N LEU A 326 9.58 34.58 20.94
CA LEU A 326 10.44 33.81 20.04
C LEU A 326 11.71 33.42 20.76
N GLN A 327 11.94 32.13 20.91
CA GLN A 327 13.10 31.55 21.56
C GLN A 327 13.90 30.72 20.57
N LYS A 328 15.22 30.79 20.64
CA LYS A 328 16.14 29.99 19.84
C LYS A 328 16.84 28.98 20.74
N THR A 329 16.76 27.68 20.35
CA THR A 329 17.55 26.61 20.95
C THR A 329 18.62 26.13 19.96
N GLU A 330 19.50 25.23 20.34
CA GLU A 330 20.56 24.74 19.43
C GLU A 330 20.02 24.10 18.13
N LYS A 331 18.81 23.58 18.13
CA LYS A 331 18.26 22.79 17.00
C LYS A 331 16.99 23.37 16.38
N GLN A 332 16.29 24.24 17.12
CA GLN A 332 14.96 24.71 16.68
C GLN A 332 14.65 26.11 17.17
N ALA A 333 13.87 26.84 16.40
CA ALA A 333 13.18 28.02 16.82
C ALA A 333 11.82 27.65 17.41
N ARG A 334 11.43 28.32 18.51
CA ARG A 334 10.11 28.15 19.13
C ARG A 334 9.45 29.52 19.25
N LEU A 335 8.32 29.68 18.56
CA LEU A 335 7.46 30.85 18.66
C LEU A 335 6.22 30.46 19.45
N THR A 336 5.92 31.21 20.49
CA THR A 336 4.77 30.99 21.37
C THR A 336 3.91 32.25 21.38
N VAL A 337 2.63 32.10 21.05
CA VAL A 337 1.62 33.13 21.25
C VAL A 337 0.73 32.69 22.38
N SER A 338 0.59 33.51 23.42
CA SER A 338 -0.22 33.19 24.58
C SER A 338 -1.18 34.31 24.94
N ASN A 339 -2.34 33.97 25.41
CA ASN A 339 -3.36 34.88 25.90
C ASN A 339 -4.04 34.30 27.15
N PRO A 340 -4.34 35.17 28.16
CA PRO A 340 -5.21 34.74 29.25
C PRO A 340 -6.65 34.58 28.75
N GLY A 341 -7.40 33.67 29.37
CA GLY A 341 -8.78 33.38 29.00
C GLY A 341 -9.34 32.14 29.68
N ALA A 342 -10.57 31.80 29.40
CA ALA A 342 -11.16 30.57 29.90
C ALA A 342 -10.39 29.34 29.35
N PRO A 343 -10.12 28.33 30.20
CA PRO A 343 -9.41 27.16 29.76
C PRO A 343 -10.23 26.37 28.71
N ILE A 344 -9.55 25.93 27.66
CA ILE A 344 -10.14 25.09 26.63
C ILE A 344 -10.10 23.64 27.10
N PRO A 345 -11.23 22.92 27.12
CA PRO A 345 -11.26 21.50 27.52
C PRO A 345 -10.33 20.65 26.67
N PRO A 346 -9.66 19.65 27.25
CA PRO A 346 -8.73 18.75 26.50
C PRO A 346 -9.35 18.11 25.27
N GLU A 347 -10.63 17.75 25.33
CA GLU A 347 -11.38 17.18 24.22
C GLU A 347 -11.51 18.14 23.02
N GLN A 348 -11.59 19.44 23.29
CA GLN A 348 -11.67 20.47 22.26
C GLN A 348 -10.30 20.87 21.71
N LEU A 349 -9.22 20.77 22.50
CA LEU A 349 -7.85 21.09 22.07
C LEU A 349 -7.40 20.26 20.87
N GLU A 350 -7.81 18.99 20.78
CA GLU A 350 -7.47 18.10 19.66
C GLU A 350 -8.12 18.56 18.34
N HIS A 351 -9.28 19.21 18.43
CA HIS A 351 -10.09 19.63 17.29
C HIS A 351 -9.81 21.07 16.83
N LEU A 352 -9.10 21.88 17.61
CA LEU A 352 -8.86 23.31 17.29
C LEU A 352 -8.24 23.57 15.90
N PHE A 353 -7.50 22.62 15.39
CA PHE A 353 -6.84 22.69 14.09
C PHE A 353 -7.63 22.05 12.96
N GLU A 354 -8.85 21.57 13.23
CA GLU A 354 -9.74 21.05 12.19
C GLU A 354 -10.38 22.22 11.43
N ARG A 355 -10.65 22.00 10.15
CA ARG A 355 -11.27 23.01 9.29
C ARG A 355 -12.70 23.26 9.72
N PHE A 356 -13.10 24.54 9.77
CA PHE A 356 -14.43 25.00 10.21
C PHE A 356 -14.79 24.67 11.67
N TYR A 357 -13.82 24.17 12.46
CA TYR A 357 -14.09 23.89 13.86
C TYR A 357 -14.11 25.20 14.68
N ARG A 358 -15.14 25.34 15.51
CA ARG A 358 -15.33 26.44 16.46
C ARG A 358 -15.78 25.87 17.80
N ALA A 359 -15.14 26.28 18.88
CA ALA A 359 -15.60 25.94 20.23
C ALA A 359 -16.95 26.60 20.50
N ASP A 360 -17.88 25.91 21.21
CA ASP A 360 -19.27 26.38 21.41
C ASP A 360 -19.43 27.78 22.00
N VAL A 361 -18.43 28.24 22.76
CA VAL A 361 -18.41 29.57 23.39
C VAL A 361 -18.30 30.72 22.37
N SER A 362 -17.88 30.47 21.13
CA SER A 362 -17.62 31.47 20.10
C SER A 362 -18.79 31.77 19.17
N ARG A 363 -19.98 31.23 19.39
CA ARG A 363 -21.18 31.43 18.55
C ARG A 363 -21.80 32.81 18.64
N GLY A 364 -21.34 33.70 19.56
CA GLY A 364 -21.80 35.07 19.68
C GLY A 364 -20.86 36.05 18.95
N GLU A 365 -21.36 36.85 18.05
CA GLU A 365 -20.86 38.09 17.39
C GLU A 365 -19.40 38.12 16.87
N GLN A 366 -18.48 37.23 17.18
CA GLN A 366 -17.11 37.28 16.73
C GLN A 366 -16.92 36.54 15.38
N SER A 367 -16.62 37.35 14.35
CA SER A 367 -16.41 36.95 12.96
C SER A 367 -15.18 36.05 12.80
N GLY A 368 -15.39 34.76 12.35
CA GLY A 368 -14.34 33.89 11.92
C GLY A 368 -14.88 32.53 11.47
N PHE A 369 -14.42 32.01 10.32
CA PHE A 369 -14.93 30.79 9.70
C PHE A 369 -14.32 29.48 10.27
N GLY A 370 -13.43 29.57 11.29
CA GLY A 370 -12.75 28.40 11.81
C GLY A 370 -11.69 27.81 10.87
N LEU A 371 -11.22 28.58 9.91
CA LEU A 371 -10.18 28.15 8.96
C LEU A 371 -8.77 28.60 9.38
N GLY A 372 -8.64 29.68 10.14
CA GLY A 372 -7.35 30.29 10.47
C GLY A 372 -6.36 29.32 11.11
N LEU A 373 -6.74 28.62 12.19
CA LEU A 373 -5.84 27.68 12.86
C LEU A 373 -5.49 26.48 11.99
N SER A 374 -6.39 26.03 11.14
CA SER A 374 -6.10 24.94 10.17
C SER A 374 -5.09 25.42 9.11
N ILE A 375 -5.18 26.68 8.66
CA ILE A 375 -4.18 27.31 7.77
C ILE A 375 -2.83 27.39 8.47
N ALA A 376 -2.79 27.87 9.71
CA ALA A 376 -1.56 27.97 10.48
C ALA A 376 -0.88 26.60 10.66
N LYS A 377 -1.65 25.55 10.93
CA LYS A 377 -1.14 24.19 11.04
C LYS A 377 -0.57 23.68 9.71
N THR A 378 -1.27 23.92 8.61
CA THR A 378 -0.80 23.54 7.27
C THR A 378 0.52 24.24 6.93
N ILE A 379 0.63 25.55 7.19
CA ILE A 379 1.87 26.29 6.98
C ILE A 379 3.01 25.73 7.84
N ALA A 380 2.74 25.39 9.11
CA ALA A 380 3.73 24.79 9.98
C ALA A 380 4.25 23.44 9.43
N GLU A 381 3.36 22.58 8.95
CA GLU A 381 3.70 21.26 8.37
C GLU A 381 4.49 21.41 7.06
N GLU A 382 4.15 22.34 6.18
CA GLU A 382 4.90 22.65 4.95
C GLU A 382 6.35 23.08 5.25
N HIS A 383 6.57 23.78 6.34
CA HIS A 383 7.89 24.18 6.80
C HIS A 383 8.60 23.11 7.66
N ARG A 384 8.09 21.88 7.70
CA ARG A 384 8.60 20.78 8.54
C ARG A 384 8.63 21.09 10.03
N GLY A 385 7.80 22.03 10.43
CA GLY A 385 7.58 22.44 11.81
C GLY A 385 6.41 21.71 12.45
N THR A 386 6.11 22.08 13.69
CA THR A 386 4.93 21.59 14.41
C THR A 386 4.19 22.74 15.08
N LEU A 387 2.86 22.72 15.05
CA LEU A 387 2.01 23.65 15.77
C LEU A 387 1.16 22.89 16.79
N LYS A 388 1.22 23.31 18.05
CA LYS A 388 0.47 22.71 19.17
C LYS A 388 -0.28 23.79 19.94
N ALA A 389 -1.39 23.40 20.57
CA ALA A 389 -2.12 24.23 21.50
C ALA A 389 -2.09 23.60 22.89
N GLU A 390 -1.88 24.42 23.90
CA GLU A 390 -1.96 24.07 25.32
C GLU A 390 -2.86 25.09 26.01
N SER A 391 -3.72 24.64 26.89
CA SER A 391 -4.59 25.54 27.66
C SER A 391 -4.68 25.05 29.11
N ASP A 392 -4.52 26.00 30.02
CA ASP A 392 -4.66 25.83 31.46
C ASP A 392 -5.55 26.92 32.05
N THR A 393 -5.69 26.96 33.37
CA THR A 393 -6.50 27.96 34.06
C THR A 393 -5.93 29.38 33.96
N ALA A 394 -4.67 29.54 33.56
CA ALA A 394 -4.01 30.84 33.47
C ALA A 394 -4.00 31.38 32.04
N SER A 395 -3.78 30.50 31.04
CA SER A 395 -3.60 30.95 29.66
C SER A 395 -3.81 29.85 28.63
N THR A 396 -4.17 30.24 27.42
CA THR A 396 -4.05 29.41 26.22
C THR A 396 -2.77 29.79 25.47
N ARG A 397 -2.01 28.77 25.03
CA ARG A 397 -0.72 28.94 24.34
C ARG A 397 -0.74 28.17 23.04
N PHE A 398 -0.37 28.86 21.96
CA PHE A 398 -0.10 28.24 20.66
C PHE A 398 1.43 28.20 20.47
N ILE A 399 1.98 27.02 20.30
CA ILE A 399 3.42 26.77 20.26
C ILE A 399 3.79 26.27 18.86
N PHE A 400 4.49 27.09 18.11
CA PHE A 400 5.03 26.79 16.80
C PHE A 400 6.53 26.52 16.90
N THR A 401 6.97 25.36 16.41
CA THR A 401 8.39 24.98 16.40
C THR A 401 8.87 24.72 14.99
N LEU A 402 10.04 25.24 14.66
CA LEU A 402 10.71 25.09 13.37
C LEU A 402 12.14 24.61 13.56
N PRO A 403 12.67 23.70 12.71
CA PRO A 403 14.10 23.41 12.70
C PRO A 403 14.87 24.65 12.24
N LEU A 404 16.00 24.96 12.92
CA LEU A 404 16.91 25.99 12.47
C LEU A 404 17.62 25.54 11.19
N LYS A 405 17.97 26.51 10.35
CA LYS A 405 18.87 26.26 9.22
C LYS A 405 20.24 25.91 9.80
N LYS A 406 20.79 24.75 9.35
CA LYS A 406 22.17 24.36 9.64
C LYS A 406 23.16 25.21 8.89
#